data_767470251cceff970c76caadcc2a81bd
#
_entry.id   767470251cceff970c76caadcc2a81bd
#
_cell.length_a   1.000
_cell.length_b   1.000
_cell.length_c   1.000
_cell.angle_alpha   90.00
_cell.angle_beta   90.00
_cell.angle_gamma   90.00
#
_symmetry.space_group_name_H-M   'P 1'
#
loop_
_entity.id
_entity.type
_entity.pdbx_description
1 polymer ?
#
loop_
_entity_poly.entity_id
_entity_poly.type
_entity_poly.pdbx_seq_one_letter_code
_entity_poly.pdbx_strand_id
1 'polypeptide(L)' 'MTDPYQVLGVSPTASDDEVKKAYRTLCKRYHPDANVGKPDAAQTEKKFMEVQQAYEEIMHRRQG' A
#
# COMPACT_ATOMS: atom_id res chain seq x y z
N MET A 1 0.05 -11.50 -11.82
CA MET A 1 -0.44 -11.03 -10.51
C MET A 1 0.67 -10.32 -9.76
N THR A 2 0.35 -9.20 -9.15
CA THR A 2 1.35 -8.41 -8.44
C THR A 2 1.51 -8.96 -7.02
N ASP A 3 2.75 -9.19 -6.61
CA ASP A 3 3.05 -9.63 -5.26
C ASP A 3 2.74 -8.50 -4.28
N PRO A 4 1.90 -8.75 -3.24
CA PRO A 4 1.56 -7.70 -2.28
C PRO A 4 2.78 -7.11 -1.57
N TYR A 5 3.83 -7.90 -1.35
CA TYR A 5 5.05 -7.37 -0.75
C TYR A 5 5.75 -6.39 -1.69
N GLN A 6 5.73 -6.65 -2.99
CA GLN A 6 6.30 -5.73 -3.97
C GLN A 6 5.49 -4.43 -4.05
N VAL A 7 4.17 -4.53 -3.93
CA VAL A 7 3.32 -3.34 -3.95
C VAL A 7 3.69 -2.39 -2.80
N LEU A 8 3.96 -2.94 -1.61
CA LEU A 8 4.36 -2.14 -0.47
C LEU A 8 5.85 -1.80 -0.47
N GLY A 9 6.63 -2.44 -1.34
CA GLY A 9 8.07 -2.21 -1.40
C GLY A 9 8.83 -2.79 -0.23
N VAL A 10 8.36 -3.90 0.34
CA VAL A 10 9.01 -4.57 1.47
C VAL A 10 9.37 -6.00 1.09
N SER A 11 10.31 -6.57 1.87
CA SER A 11 10.69 -7.96 1.71
C SER A 11 9.59 -8.88 2.24
N PRO A 12 9.40 -10.08 1.64
CA PRO A 12 8.48 -11.07 2.22
C PRO A 12 8.85 -11.49 3.65
N THR A 13 10.09 -11.24 4.06
CA THR A 13 10.56 -11.54 5.41
C THR A 13 10.49 -10.33 6.34
N ALA A 14 9.96 -9.19 5.87
CA ALA A 14 9.87 -7.99 6.68
C ALA A 14 8.99 -8.23 7.92
N SER A 15 9.32 -7.56 9.02
CA SER A 15 8.53 -7.64 10.24
C SER A 15 7.16 -6.99 10.04
N ASP A 16 6.22 -7.30 10.93
CA ASP A 16 4.90 -6.67 10.89
C ASP A 16 5.02 -5.15 11.04
N ASP A 17 5.93 -4.68 11.88
CA ASP A 17 6.16 -3.25 12.05
C ASP A 17 6.67 -2.61 10.76
N GLU A 18 7.57 -3.27 10.06
CA GLU A 18 8.08 -2.77 8.78
C GLU A 18 6.98 -2.70 7.73
N VAL A 19 6.12 -3.72 7.69
CA VAL A 19 4.99 -3.74 6.77
C VAL A 19 4.02 -2.60 7.07
N LYS A 20 3.69 -2.39 8.33
CA LYS A 20 2.80 -1.30 8.74
C LYS A 20 3.39 0.06 8.41
N LYS A 21 4.69 0.23 8.65
CA LYS A 21 5.37 1.49 8.37
C LYS A 21 5.34 1.80 6.87
N ALA A 22 5.63 0.80 6.05
CA ALA A 22 5.57 0.96 4.60
C ALA A 22 4.15 1.32 4.14
N TYR A 23 3.15 0.64 4.68
CA TYR A 23 1.76 0.92 4.37
C TYR A 23 1.39 2.37 4.70
N ARG A 24 1.73 2.83 5.90
CA ARG A 24 1.43 4.20 6.31
C ARG A 24 2.11 5.23 5.42
N THR A 25 3.37 4.98 5.07
CA THR A 25 4.11 5.88 4.19
C THR A 25 3.43 5.99 2.83
N LEU A 26 3.04 4.86 2.26
CA LEU A 26 2.39 4.86 0.95
C LEU A 26 0.99 5.46 1.01
N CYS A 27 0.26 5.24 2.11
CA CYS A 27 -1.05 5.84 2.29
C CYS A 27 -0.96 7.37 2.29
N LYS A 28 0.02 7.92 3.00
CA LYS A 28 0.21 9.37 3.01
C LYS A 28 0.56 9.90 1.63
N ARG A 29 1.37 9.15 0.90
CA ARG A 29 1.83 9.56 -0.42
C ARG A 29 0.69 9.57 -1.44
N TYR A 30 -0.19 8.57 -1.38
CA TYR A 30 -1.25 8.38 -2.37
C TYR A 30 -2.64 8.74 -1.86
N HIS A 31 -2.75 9.35 -0.68
CA HIS A 31 -4.05 9.70 -0.12
C HIS A 31 -4.78 10.67 -1.05
N PRO A 32 -6.08 10.44 -1.31
CA PRO A 32 -6.84 11.31 -2.22
C PRO A 32 -6.81 12.78 -1.82
N ASP A 33 -6.86 13.08 -0.53
CA ASP A 33 -6.86 14.46 -0.06
C ASP A 33 -5.56 15.18 -0.39
N ALA A 34 -4.44 14.46 -0.38
CA ALA A 34 -3.14 15.04 -0.70
C ALA A 34 -2.97 15.27 -2.19
N ASN A 35 -3.81 14.68 -3.03
CA ASN A 35 -3.67 14.70 -4.48
C ASN A 35 -4.85 15.34 -5.19
N VAL A 36 -5.71 16.04 -4.46
CA VAL A 36 -6.87 16.72 -5.04
C VAL A 36 -6.40 17.78 -6.04
N GLY A 37 -7.02 17.78 -7.22
CA GLY A 37 -6.73 18.75 -8.25
C GLY A 37 -5.52 18.45 -9.11
N LYS A 38 -4.80 17.37 -8.83
CA LYS A 38 -3.66 16.97 -9.65
C LYS A 38 -4.13 16.20 -10.88
N PRO A 39 -3.44 16.33 -12.04
CA PRO A 39 -3.84 15.61 -13.25
C PRO A 39 -3.87 14.09 -13.08
N ASP A 40 -3.06 13.56 -12.16
CA ASP A 40 -2.92 12.12 -11.95
C ASP A 40 -3.81 11.59 -10.83
N ALA A 41 -4.80 12.36 -10.39
CA ALA A 41 -5.64 11.99 -9.24
C ALA A 41 -6.26 10.59 -9.39
N ALA A 42 -6.75 10.26 -10.58
CA ALA A 42 -7.37 8.95 -10.83
C ALA A 42 -6.36 7.80 -10.67
N GLN A 43 -5.14 7.99 -11.18
CA GLN A 43 -4.09 6.97 -11.06
C GLN A 43 -3.62 6.85 -9.61
N THR A 44 -3.53 7.97 -8.92
CA THR A 44 -3.14 8.01 -7.52
C THR A 44 -4.15 7.26 -6.66
N GLU A 45 -5.44 7.47 -6.92
CA GLU A 45 -6.49 6.76 -6.20
C GLU A 45 -6.42 5.26 -6.45
N LYS A 46 -6.18 4.86 -7.69
CA LYS A 46 -6.02 3.44 -8.03
C LYS A 46 -4.84 2.84 -7.28
N LYS A 47 -3.72 3.57 -7.21
CA LYS A 47 -2.54 3.12 -6.49
C LYS A 47 -2.82 2.98 -5.00
N PHE A 48 -3.57 3.92 -4.44
CA PHE A 48 -3.97 3.86 -3.05
C PHE A 48 -4.77 2.59 -2.74
N MET A 49 -5.72 2.25 -3.62
CA MET A 49 -6.51 1.04 -3.47
C MET A 49 -5.65 -0.21 -3.56
N GLU A 50 -4.67 -0.23 -4.47
CA GLU A 50 -3.75 -1.35 -4.60
C GLU A 50 -2.93 -1.54 -3.31
N VAL A 51 -2.48 -0.44 -2.72
CA VAL A 51 -1.73 -0.47 -1.47
C VAL A 51 -2.59 -1.04 -0.35
N GLN A 52 -3.83 -0.62 -0.25
CA GLN A 52 -4.75 -1.13 0.76
C GLN A 52 -4.98 -2.63 0.60
N GLN A 53 -5.23 -3.08 -0.62
CA GLN A 53 -5.45 -4.49 -0.88
C GLN A 53 -4.22 -5.33 -0.56
N ALA A 54 -3.04 -4.82 -0.92
CA ALA A 54 -1.80 -5.52 -0.64
C ALA A 54 -1.59 -5.69 0.86
N TYR A 55 -1.84 -4.64 1.62
CA TYR A 55 -1.69 -4.68 3.07
C TYR A 55 -2.67 -5.70 3.69
N GLU A 56 -3.93 -5.65 3.28
CA GLU A 56 -4.94 -6.58 3.77
C GLU A 56 -4.56 -8.03 3.46
N GLU A 57 -4.07 -8.28 2.26
CA GLU A 57 -3.66 -9.61 1.86
C GLU A 57 -2.50 -10.13 2.69
N ILE A 58 -1.49 -9.27 2.94
CA ILE A 58 -0.35 -9.65 3.78
C ILE A 58 -0.80 -9.97 5.19
N MET A 59 -1.64 -9.13 5.77
CA MET A 59 -2.10 -9.34 7.12
C MET A 59 -2.93 -10.61 7.24
N HIS A 60 -3.76 -10.88 6.23
CA HIS A 60 -4.56 -12.09 6.19
C HIS A 60 -3.69 -13.34 6.16
N ARG A 61 -2.65 -13.34 5.33
CA ARG A 61 -1.71 -14.45 5.23
C ARG A 61 -0.97 -14.68 6.54
N ARG A 62 -0.58 -13.59 7.21
CA ARG A 62 0.18 -13.68 8.46
C ARG A 62 -0.65 -14.08 9.66
N GLN A 63 -1.96 -13.84 9.60
CA GLN A 63 -2.86 -14.27 10.66
C GLN A 63 -3.26 -15.75 10.53
N GLY A 64 -3.18 -16.26 9.33
CA GLY A 64 -3.56 -17.60 9.05
C GLY A 64 -2.52 -18.63 9.36
#